data_8060061322730588f7f1a4c06e1e55cb
#
_entry.id   8060061322730588f7f1a4c06e1e55cb
#
_cell.length_a   1.000
_cell.length_b   1.000
_cell.length_c   1.000
_cell.angle_alpha   90.00
_cell.angle_beta   90.00
_cell.angle_gamma   90.00
#
_symmetry.space_group_name_H-M   'P 1'
#
loop_
_entity.id
_entity.type
_entity.pdbx_description
1 polymer ?
#
loop_
_entity_poly.entity_id
_entity_poly.type
_entity_poly.pdbx_seq_one_letter_code
_entity_poly.pdbx_strand_id
1 'polypeptide(L)'
;VSLIDVYPTILKTAGITPGAKPGESLVDLANAEDDLERLVFSEYHAVGSATGAFMIRKGQWKLIYYVSMQPQLFNLADDPEELLDLGVDPKHEDIRRHLEDELRTICDPEAVDAMAKADQMAIVNANGGIEAVVAKGGFGATPPPGVNAEFMNQK
;
A
#
# COMPACT_ATOMS: atom_id res chain seq x y z
N VAL A 1 -2.13 9.65 9.69
CA VAL A 1 -3.17 9.92 8.68
C VAL A 1 -3.04 8.92 7.54
N SER A 2 -4.12 8.66 6.81
CA SER A 2 -4.17 7.72 5.68
C SER A 2 -4.96 8.35 4.52
N LEU A 3 -4.80 7.85 3.30
CA LEU A 3 -5.58 8.31 2.15
C LEU A 3 -7.09 8.06 2.30
N ILE A 4 -7.49 7.05 3.08
CA ILE A 4 -8.90 6.79 3.38
C ILE A 4 -9.56 7.93 4.18
N ASP A 5 -8.77 8.78 4.84
CA ASP A 5 -9.23 9.93 5.63
C ASP A 5 -9.68 11.11 4.74
N VAL A 6 -9.25 11.13 3.47
CA VAL A 6 -9.60 12.22 2.53
C VAL A 6 -11.10 12.23 2.23
N TYR A 7 -11.72 11.07 2.03
CA TYR A 7 -13.14 10.97 1.72
C TYR A 7 -14.04 11.57 2.83
N PRO A 8 -13.94 11.14 4.12
CA PRO A 8 -14.75 11.74 5.18
C PRO A 8 -14.40 13.22 5.42
N THR A 9 -13.16 13.64 5.16
CA THR A 9 -12.75 15.05 5.24
C THR A 9 -13.52 15.90 4.25
N ILE A 10 -13.57 15.51 2.98
CA ILE A 10 -14.28 16.24 1.92
C ILE A 10 -15.77 16.35 2.25
N LEU A 11 -16.42 15.24 2.62
CA LEU A 11 -17.84 15.25 2.96
C LEU A 11 -18.14 16.16 4.14
N LYS A 12 -17.37 16.04 5.21
CA LYS A 12 -17.55 16.88 6.41
C LYS A 12 -17.36 18.36 6.11
N THR A 13 -16.34 18.71 5.34
CA THR A 13 -16.07 20.09 4.93
C THR A 13 -17.22 20.65 4.06
N ALA A 14 -17.88 19.82 3.28
CA ALA A 14 -19.07 20.17 2.50
C ALA A 14 -20.37 20.17 3.32
N GLY A 15 -20.33 19.95 4.64
CA GLY A 15 -21.50 19.87 5.51
C GLY A 15 -22.33 18.57 5.35
N ILE A 16 -21.74 17.53 4.75
CA ILE A 16 -22.38 16.24 4.53
C ILE A 16 -21.84 15.25 5.58
N THR A 17 -22.75 14.59 6.30
CA THR A 17 -22.36 13.54 7.24
C THR A 17 -21.88 12.31 6.48
N PRO A 18 -20.63 11.87 6.68
CA PRO A 18 -20.12 10.63 6.08
C PRO A 18 -20.94 9.44 6.60
N GLY A 19 -21.32 8.52 5.70
CA GLY A 19 -21.86 7.22 6.12
C GLY A 19 -20.79 6.36 6.81
N ALA A 20 -21.18 5.15 7.24
CA ALA A 20 -20.27 4.17 7.84
C ALA A 20 -19.24 3.70 6.80
N LYS A 21 -18.13 4.39 6.70
CA LYS A 21 -16.97 4.11 5.84
C LYS A 21 -15.70 4.16 6.67
N PRO A 22 -14.65 3.41 6.31
CA PRO A 22 -13.36 3.53 6.97
C PRO A 22 -12.77 4.93 6.78
N GLY A 23 -11.91 5.34 7.71
CA GLY A 23 -11.27 6.65 7.72
C GLY A 23 -11.97 7.66 8.63
N GLU A 24 -11.23 8.68 9.00
CA GLU A 24 -11.65 9.79 9.86
C GLU A 24 -11.34 11.11 9.20
N SER A 25 -12.11 12.16 9.52
CA SER A 25 -11.83 13.49 8.96
C SER A 25 -10.48 14.01 9.43
N LEU A 26 -9.59 14.39 8.49
CA LEU A 26 -8.31 15.03 8.80
C LEU A 26 -8.45 16.28 9.66
N VAL A 27 -9.59 17.00 9.54
CA VAL A 27 -9.89 18.16 10.39
C VAL A 27 -10.11 17.73 11.84
N ASP A 28 -10.75 16.58 12.06
CA ASP A 28 -10.95 16.06 13.42
C ASP A 28 -9.64 15.55 13.99
N LEU A 29 -8.90 14.77 13.22
CA LEU A 29 -7.59 14.27 13.61
C LEU A 29 -6.60 15.38 13.96
N ALA A 30 -6.63 16.49 13.21
CA ALA A 30 -5.76 17.65 13.48
C ALA A 30 -6.14 18.42 14.77
N ASN A 31 -7.35 18.24 15.27
CA ASN A 31 -7.82 18.87 16.51
C ASN A 31 -7.88 17.89 17.71
N ALA A 32 -7.59 16.63 17.48
CA ALA A 32 -7.50 15.60 18.53
C ALA A 32 -6.07 15.48 19.07
N GLU A 33 -5.93 14.85 20.23
CA GLU A 33 -4.63 14.41 20.71
C GLU A 33 -4.07 13.27 19.80
N ASP A 34 -2.73 13.12 19.78
CA ASP A 34 -2.08 12.08 18.99
C ASP A 34 -2.51 10.69 19.48
N ASP A 35 -3.09 9.90 18.59
CA ASP A 35 -3.43 8.50 18.84
C ASP A 35 -2.30 7.59 18.34
N LEU A 36 -1.45 7.15 19.28
CA LEU A 36 -0.34 6.23 19.00
C LEU A 36 -0.79 4.81 18.71
N GLU A 37 -2.03 4.46 19.07
CA GLU A 37 -2.62 3.15 18.77
C GLU A 37 -3.29 3.10 17.40
N ARG A 38 -3.47 4.25 16.75
CA ARG A 38 -4.06 4.32 15.43
C ARG A 38 -3.20 3.60 14.40
N LEU A 39 -3.81 2.60 13.78
CA LEU A 39 -3.18 1.78 12.77
C LEU A 39 -3.41 2.38 11.37
N VAL A 40 -2.33 2.53 10.60
CA VAL A 40 -2.36 2.96 9.20
C VAL A 40 -1.91 1.79 8.33
N PHE A 41 -2.68 1.49 7.29
CA PHE A 41 -2.42 0.40 6.35
C PHE A 41 -2.33 0.93 4.92
N SER A 42 -1.43 0.36 4.12
CA SER A 42 -1.44 0.48 2.67
C SER A 42 -0.85 -0.77 2.02
N GLU A 43 -1.25 -1.02 0.77
CA GLU A 43 -0.77 -2.16 0.00
C GLU A 43 -0.35 -1.73 -1.42
N TYR A 44 0.54 -2.50 -2.04
CA TYR A 44 1.04 -2.24 -3.38
C TYR A 44 1.25 -3.54 -4.15
N HIS A 45 0.62 -3.63 -5.32
CA HIS A 45 0.67 -4.80 -6.21
C HIS A 45 1.01 -4.42 -7.66
N ALA A 46 1.57 -3.24 -7.88
CA ALA A 46 1.73 -2.68 -9.21
C ALA A 46 3.13 -2.90 -9.81
N VAL A 47 3.39 -2.21 -10.92
CA VAL A 47 4.60 -2.30 -11.73
C VAL A 47 5.88 -2.18 -10.87
N GLY A 48 6.82 -3.10 -11.10
CA GLY A 48 8.11 -3.12 -10.42
C GLY A 48 8.13 -3.92 -9.12
N SER A 49 6.96 -4.37 -8.62
CA SER A 49 6.90 -5.25 -7.46
C SER A 49 6.84 -6.72 -7.90
N ALA A 50 7.77 -7.54 -7.42
CA ALA A 50 7.77 -8.97 -7.68
C ALA A 50 6.70 -9.72 -6.88
N THR A 51 6.22 -9.11 -5.80
CA THR A 51 5.23 -9.66 -4.88
C THR A 51 4.43 -8.52 -4.23
N GLY A 52 3.31 -8.84 -3.60
CA GLY A 52 2.55 -7.87 -2.81
C GLY A 52 3.40 -7.28 -1.68
N ALA A 53 3.35 -5.97 -1.53
CA ALA A 53 3.96 -5.24 -0.43
C ALA A 53 2.85 -4.63 0.43
N PHE A 54 2.90 -4.88 1.73
CA PHE A 54 1.90 -4.47 2.70
C PHE A 54 2.57 -3.65 3.80
N MET A 55 2.19 -2.40 3.92
CA MET A 55 2.72 -1.52 4.96
C MET A 55 1.71 -1.34 6.07
N ILE A 56 2.18 -1.46 7.30
CA ILE A 56 1.44 -1.11 8.50
C ILE A 56 2.29 -0.15 9.35
N ARG A 57 1.65 0.88 9.89
CA ARG A 57 2.25 1.80 10.84
C ARG A 57 1.38 1.93 12.08
N LYS A 58 2.01 1.79 13.27
CA LYS A 58 1.39 2.00 14.55
C LYS A 58 2.37 2.76 15.47
N GLY A 59 1.97 3.91 15.97
CA GLY A 59 2.85 4.80 16.72
C GLY A 59 4.12 5.15 15.95
N GLN A 60 5.27 4.85 16.55
CA GLN A 60 6.59 5.09 15.94
C GLN A 60 7.07 3.98 15.00
N TRP A 61 6.40 2.83 14.99
CA TRP A 61 6.84 1.67 14.23
C TRP A 61 6.17 1.59 12.85
N LYS A 62 6.97 1.28 11.84
CA LYS A 62 6.51 1.01 10.48
C LYS A 62 7.08 -0.33 10.02
N LEU A 63 6.18 -1.26 9.68
CA LEU A 63 6.51 -2.53 9.06
C LEU A 63 6.14 -2.51 7.59
N ILE A 64 7.01 -3.04 6.72
CA ILE A 64 6.68 -3.36 5.34
C ILE A 64 6.86 -4.87 5.18
N TYR A 65 5.75 -5.57 5.01
CA TYR A 65 5.71 -7.00 4.79
C TYR A 65 5.68 -7.30 3.29
N TYR A 66 6.55 -8.18 2.85
CA TYR A 66 6.60 -8.67 1.46
C TYR A 66 6.31 -10.17 1.46
N VAL A 67 5.39 -10.63 0.61
CA VAL A 67 5.07 -12.07 0.52
C VAL A 67 6.30 -12.86 0.06
N SER A 68 6.71 -13.86 0.86
CA SER A 68 7.88 -14.72 0.61
C SER A 68 9.24 -14.01 0.57
N MET A 69 9.34 -12.79 1.09
CA MET A 69 10.60 -12.05 1.21
C MET A 69 10.81 -11.57 2.64
N GLN A 70 11.99 -11.05 2.95
CA GLN A 70 12.28 -10.49 4.26
C GLN A 70 11.50 -9.18 4.45
N PRO A 71 10.85 -8.98 5.60
CA PRO A 71 10.18 -7.74 5.92
C PRO A 71 11.19 -6.65 6.26
N GLN A 72 10.75 -5.40 6.17
CA GLN A 72 11.48 -4.23 6.66
C GLN A 72 10.76 -3.65 7.87
N LEU A 73 11.52 -3.18 8.85
CA LEU A 73 10.99 -2.55 10.06
C LEU A 73 11.77 -1.27 10.36
N PHE A 74 11.06 -0.19 10.63
CA PHE A 74 11.65 1.10 10.95
C PHE A 74 11.08 1.68 12.24
N ASN A 75 11.94 2.33 13.03
CA ASN A 75 11.54 3.14 14.17
C ASN A 75 11.57 4.62 13.78
N LEU A 76 10.45 5.17 13.40
CA LEU A 76 10.35 6.54 12.89
C LEU A 76 10.59 7.65 13.93
N ALA A 77 10.64 7.31 15.23
CA ALA A 77 11.02 8.27 16.26
C ALA A 77 12.54 8.51 16.29
N ASP A 78 13.33 7.45 16.08
CA ASP A 78 14.78 7.51 16.11
C ASP A 78 15.37 7.68 14.70
N ASP A 79 14.66 7.19 13.67
CA ASP A 79 15.07 7.17 12.27
C ASP A 79 13.92 7.60 11.34
N PRO A 80 13.55 8.90 11.33
CA PRO A 80 12.46 9.41 10.50
C PRO A 80 12.71 9.32 8.99
N GLU A 81 13.96 9.14 8.56
CA GLU A 81 14.36 8.99 7.16
C GLU A 81 14.44 7.53 6.70
N GLU A 82 14.16 6.57 7.60
CA GLU A 82 14.12 5.12 7.28
C GLU A 82 15.45 4.60 6.70
N LEU A 83 16.58 5.04 7.26
CA LEU A 83 17.92 4.66 6.81
C LEU A 83 18.41 3.34 7.44
N LEU A 84 17.83 2.93 8.58
CA LEU A 84 18.20 1.74 9.33
C LEU A 84 17.05 0.72 9.34
N ASP A 85 17.17 -0.30 8.50
CA ASP A 85 16.22 -1.41 8.48
C ASP A 85 16.48 -2.38 9.65
N LEU A 86 15.48 -2.52 10.53
CA LEU A 86 15.48 -3.39 11.71
C LEU A 86 14.74 -4.72 11.47
N GLY A 87 14.26 -4.98 10.25
CA GLY A 87 13.37 -6.08 9.91
C GLY A 87 13.94 -7.48 10.21
N VAL A 88 15.26 -7.62 10.21
CA VAL A 88 15.94 -8.88 10.52
C VAL A 88 16.77 -8.82 11.82
N ASP A 89 16.73 -7.72 12.55
CA ASP A 89 17.42 -7.60 13.83
C ASP A 89 16.68 -8.42 14.91
N PRO A 90 17.34 -9.43 15.53
CA PRO A 90 16.72 -10.26 16.57
C PRO A 90 16.21 -9.47 17.79
N LYS A 91 16.76 -8.30 18.06
CA LYS A 91 16.32 -7.44 19.16
C LYS A 91 14.93 -6.85 18.95
N HIS A 92 14.48 -6.79 17.71
CA HIS A 92 13.20 -6.20 17.30
C HIS A 92 12.20 -7.25 16.80
N GLU A 93 12.50 -8.55 16.99
CA GLU A 93 11.65 -9.65 16.53
C GLU A 93 10.24 -9.59 17.15
N ASP A 94 10.13 -9.28 18.43
CA ASP A 94 8.83 -9.22 19.11
C ASP A 94 7.95 -8.07 18.55
N ILE A 95 8.54 -6.90 18.29
CA ILE A 95 7.86 -5.76 17.67
C ILE A 95 7.42 -6.11 16.26
N ARG A 96 8.31 -6.68 15.45
CA ARG A 96 8.02 -7.12 14.10
C ARG A 96 6.85 -8.10 14.07
N ARG A 97 6.92 -9.14 14.92
CA ARG A 97 5.87 -10.16 15.01
C ARG A 97 4.53 -9.56 15.44
N HIS A 98 4.53 -8.68 16.42
CA HIS A 98 3.32 -7.98 16.84
C HIS A 98 2.66 -7.20 15.69
N LEU A 99 3.44 -6.46 14.89
CA LEU A 99 2.92 -5.74 13.74
C LEU A 99 2.47 -6.67 12.61
N GLU A 100 3.12 -7.81 12.40
CA GLU A 100 2.66 -8.85 11.47
C GLU A 100 1.29 -9.42 11.90
N ASP A 101 1.10 -9.66 13.19
CA ASP A 101 -0.18 -10.11 13.74
C ASP A 101 -1.28 -9.06 13.53
N GLU A 102 -0.99 -7.78 13.78
CA GLU A 102 -1.90 -6.67 13.51
C GLU A 102 -2.25 -6.58 12.01
N LEU A 103 -1.27 -6.72 11.10
CA LEU A 103 -1.49 -6.75 9.66
C LEU A 103 -2.47 -7.87 9.28
N ARG A 104 -2.31 -9.06 9.88
CA ARG A 104 -3.15 -10.23 9.62
C ARG A 104 -4.58 -10.09 10.15
N THR A 105 -4.84 -9.11 11.04
CA THR A 105 -6.22 -8.76 11.40
C THR A 105 -6.95 -7.98 10.29
N ILE A 106 -6.19 -7.33 9.40
CA ILE A 106 -6.75 -6.53 8.30
C ILE A 106 -6.95 -7.40 7.05
N CYS A 107 -5.93 -8.18 6.67
CA CYS A 107 -5.98 -9.04 5.50
C CYS A 107 -5.06 -10.26 5.67
N ASP A 108 -5.24 -11.25 4.81
CA ASP A 108 -4.27 -12.33 4.58
C ASP A 108 -3.37 -11.91 3.41
N PRO A 109 -2.10 -11.48 3.66
CA PRO A 109 -1.23 -10.96 2.62
C PRO A 109 -0.96 -11.96 1.50
N GLU A 110 -0.82 -13.25 1.84
CA GLU A 110 -0.57 -14.32 0.89
C GLU A 110 -1.77 -14.54 -0.04
N ALA A 111 -2.98 -14.56 0.53
CA ALA A 111 -4.20 -14.71 -0.25
C ALA A 111 -4.45 -13.49 -1.17
N VAL A 112 -4.21 -12.26 -0.67
CA VAL A 112 -4.36 -11.02 -1.44
C VAL A 112 -3.34 -10.98 -2.59
N ASP A 113 -2.07 -11.31 -2.34
CA ASP A 113 -1.04 -11.38 -3.38
C ASP A 113 -1.38 -12.41 -4.47
N ALA A 114 -1.85 -13.59 -4.06
CA ALA A 114 -2.27 -14.63 -5.01
C ALA A 114 -3.47 -14.17 -5.88
N MET A 115 -4.44 -13.48 -5.28
CA MET A 115 -5.59 -12.92 -6.00
C MET A 115 -5.15 -11.84 -6.98
N ALA A 116 -4.29 -10.91 -6.57
CA ALA A 116 -3.77 -9.85 -7.42
C ALA A 116 -3.00 -10.41 -8.63
N LYS A 117 -2.17 -11.44 -8.42
CA LYS A 117 -1.46 -12.14 -9.50
C LYS A 117 -2.39 -12.86 -10.47
N ALA A 118 -3.46 -13.48 -9.95
CA ALA A 118 -4.46 -14.14 -10.78
C ALA A 118 -5.21 -13.13 -11.66
N ASP A 119 -5.62 -11.99 -11.10
CA ASP A 119 -6.29 -10.92 -11.83
C ASP A 119 -5.38 -10.29 -12.90
N GLN A 120 -4.12 -10.02 -12.57
CA GLN A 120 -3.11 -9.55 -13.52
C GLN A 120 -2.94 -10.52 -14.69
N MET A 121 -2.84 -11.82 -14.40
CA MET A 121 -2.71 -12.85 -15.44
C MET A 121 -3.98 -12.98 -16.29
N ALA A 122 -5.16 -12.83 -15.69
CA ALA A 122 -6.43 -12.80 -16.45
C ALA A 122 -6.46 -11.63 -17.44
N ILE A 123 -6.00 -10.44 -17.03
CA ILE A 123 -5.89 -9.27 -17.91
C ILE A 123 -4.88 -9.54 -19.05
N VAL A 124 -3.72 -10.11 -18.75
CA VAL A 124 -2.71 -10.48 -19.76
C VAL A 124 -3.29 -11.47 -20.79
N ASN A 125 -3.99 -12.50 -20.32
CA ASN A 125 -4.60 -13.50 -21.19
C ASN A 125 -5.70 -12.91 -22.07
N ALA A 126 -6.54 -12.02 -21.52
CA ALA A 126 -7.57 -11.30 -22.28
C ALA A 126 -6.99 -10.38 -23.38
N ASN A 127 -5.71 -10.00 -23.25
CA ASN A 127 -5.00 -9.18 -24.23
C ASN A 127 -4.08 -9.99 -25.17
N GLY A 128 -4.28 -11.29 -25.28
CA GLY A 128 -3.56 -12.18 -26.22
C GLY A 128 -2.36 -12.87 -25.63
N GLY A 129 -2.19 -12.85 -24.31
CA GLY A 129 -1.11 -13.51 -23.58
C GLY A 129 0.15 -12.67 -23.46
N ILE A 130 1.15 -13.21 -22.76
CA ILE A 130 2.39 -12.52 -22.41
C ILE A 130 3.11 -11.98 -23.63
N GLU A 131 3.27 -12.82 -24.69
CA GLU A 131 3.99 -12.44 -25.90
C GLU A 131 3.33 -11.24 -26.62
N ALA A 132 2.00 -11.24 -26.72
CA ALA A 132 1.26 -10.15 -27.36
C ALA A 132 1.35 -8.85 -26.54
N VAL A 133 1.28 -8.94 -25.22
CA VAL A 133 1.41 -7.78 -24.32
C VAL A 133 2.82 -7.20 -24.38
N VAL A 134 3.86 -8.03 -24.33
CA VAL A 134 5.27 -7.59 -24.46
C VAL A 134 5.53 -6.96 -25.83
N ALA A 135 4.99 -7.55 -26.91
CA ALA A 135 5.15 -7.00 -28.27
C ALA A 135 4.52 -5.62 -28.46
N LYS A 136 3.46 -5.28 -27.70
CA LYS A 136 2.86 -3.93 -27.71
C LYS A 136 3.79 -2.88 -27.07
N GLY A 137 4.73 -3.30 -26.22
CA GLY A 137 5.59 -2.41 -25.46
C GLY A 137 4.87 -1.73 -24.29
N GLY A 138 5.55 -0.81 -23.63
CA GLY A 138 5.01 -0.01 -22.53
C GLY A 138 4.71 1.42 -22.99
N PHE A 139 3.85 2.12 -22.25
CA PHE A 139 3.65 3.56 -22.45
C PHE A 139 4.49 4.33 -21.42
N GLY A 140 5.12 5.43 -21.86
CA GLY A 140 6.08 6.20 -21.04
C GLY A 140 5.44 7.11 -19.99
N ALA A 141 4.13 7.39 -20.13
CA ALA A 141 3.39 8.21 -19.17
C ALA A 141 1.88 7.95 -19.32
N THR A 142 1.14 8.24 -18.26
CA THR A 142 -0.34 8.29 -18.35
C THR A 142 -0.75 9.43 -19.27
N PRO A 143 -1.46 9.19 -20.38
CA PRO A 143 -1.89 10.25 -21.27
C PRO A 143 -2.93 11.15 -20.59
N PRO A 144 -3.01 12.44 -20.96
CA PRO A 144 -4.08 13.29 -20.49
C PRO A 144 -5.44 12.79 -20.96
N PRO A 145 -6.54 13.18 -20.29
CA PRO A 145 -7.89 12.80 -20.70
C PRO A 145 -8.17 13.15 -22.18
N GLY A 146 -8.71 12.19 -22.92
CA GLY A 146 -9.04 12.36 -24.35
C GLY A 146 -7.90 12.05 -25.33
N VAL A 147 -6.72 11.68 -24.85
CA VAL A 147 -5.58 11.25 -25.67
C VAL A 147 -5.37 9.74 -25.48
N ASN A 148 -5.15 9.02 -26.58
CA ASN A 148 -4.82 7.61 -26.53
C ASN A 148 -3.36 7.41 -26.04
N ALA A 149 -3.14 6.36 -25.25
CA ALA A 149 -1.79 5.97 -24.85
C ALA A 149 -0.96 5.52 -26.06
N GLU A 150 0.21 6.11 -26.23
CA GLU A 150 1.19 5.65 -27.22
C GLU A 150 2.14 4.65 -26.56
N PHE A 151 2.17 3.42 -27.07
CA PHE A 151 3.08 2.40 -26.60
C PHE A 151 4.48 2.60 -27.19
N MET A 152 5.47 2.72 -26.31
CA MET A 152 6.87 2.78 -26.74
C MET A 152 7.41 1.36 -26.84
N ASN A 153 7.82 0.95 -28.05
CA ASN A 153 8.56 -0.29 -28.23
C ASN A 153 9.95 -0.12 -27.60
N GLN A 154 10.26 -0.94 -26.62
CA GLN A 154 11.64 -1.05 -26.13
C GLN A 154 12.48 -1.66 -27.28
N LYS A 155 13.45 -0.88 -27.80
CA LYS A 155 14.43 -1.37 -28.76
C LYS A 155 15.52 -2.15 -28.03
#